data_b903474b046035d4e8cb77034cd5924a
#
_entry.id   b903474b046035d4e8cb77034cd5924a
#
_cell.length_a   1.000
_cell.length_b   1.000
_cell.length_c   1.000
_cell.angle_alpha   90.00
_cell.angle_beta   90.00
_cell.angle_gamma   90.00
#
_symmetry.space_group_name_H-M   'P 1'
#
loop_
_entity.id
_entity.type
_entity.pdbx_description
1 polymer ?
#
loop_
_entity_poly.entity_id
_entity_poly.type
_entity_poly.pdbx_seq_one_letter_code
_entity_poly.pdbx_strand_id
1 'polypeptide(L)'
;MLQIALLCSAWVLAFGVRFDFLIPPRYALLLQSTVGLAALVKGSCFLAFRLHRHWWRYAGVRDLEAILRSALTASALLLITFFLLDPGGGTRVPRGIFILDLLLSVFFLGGLRLVGRVSRGRLSGLLAGRERQRIAIFGAGDSAEQLMREIDRNPSMQQRIVALFDDDPGLRGTRVQGVEVLGTTERFVDFAALRSVDEVVIATPRASGADIQRMVSICRQADTPFRVLPAIGDLLDGRVSWSKLREVDIHDILGRQPVALDEATLSGLLRGKTVLITGGGGSIGSELVRQIAAWAPRRILALDQAEDPLFELRKSLRAAREDVEVLSIVADVCDETRIEALFKRWMPQVVLHAAAHKHVPLMEENPGEAAKNNVFGTRAVARAAGMTGSTHFVMISTDKAVNPTSVMGCSKRLAELVIQELNHEFPSTRFVSVRFGNVLGSRGSVVPIFKEQIAKGGPVTVTHPDMMRYFMTIPEASRLVLEAAGMGEGGEVFILDMGEPIRIVDMARELIRLSGLEPDVDIKISFTGTRPGEKLFEELALEGESARKTHHKKVYVGTVGRLEPEVLHNGLHRLRQALNEEDDGAVLSLFSELVVEARLTAEPLVGSTSRRLAIVPGGRAEESGG
;
A
#
# COMPACT_ATOMS: atom_id res chain seq x y z
N MET A 1 12.51 -48.61 5.27
CA MET A 1 13.50 -49.56 5.80
C MET A 1 14.17 -49.05 7.07
N LEU A 2 14.89 -47.93 7.10
CA LEU A 2 15.59 -47.41 8.29
C LEU A 2 14.71 -47.31 9.55
N GLN A 3 13.48 -46.78 9.44
CA GLN A 3 12.58 -46.61 10.58
C GLN A 3 12.10 -47.95 11.17
N ILE A 4 11.89 -48.98 10.35
CA ILE A 4 11.55 -50.32 10.84
C ILE A 4 12.76 -50.94 11.54
N ALA A 5 13.96 -50.76 11.00
CA ALA A 5 15.19 -51.23 11.65
C ALA A 5 15.37 -50.59 13.03
N LEU A 6 15.11 -49.28 13.15
CA LEU A 6 15.14 -48.59 14.45
C LEU A 6 14.10 -49.11 15.45
N LEU A 7 12.91 -49.47 15.01
CA LEU A 7 11.87 -50.07 15.86
C LEU A 7 12.27 -51.48 16.33
N CYS A 8 12.95 -52.26 15.49
CA CYS A 8 13.52 -53.54 15.90
C CYS A 8 14.68 -53.36 16.89
N SER A 9 15.56 -52.38 16.62
CA SER A 9 16.65 -52.05 17.53
C SER A 9 16.16 -51.61 18.92
N ALA A 10 15.02 -50.90 18.97
CA ALA A 10 14.40 -50.52 20.24
C ALA A 10 14.02 -51.72 21.10
N TRP A 11 13.46 -52.78 20.49
CA TRP A 11 13.12 -54.02 21.18
C TRP A 11 14.35 -54.73 21.74
N VAL A 12 15.38 -54.90 20.90
CA VAL A 12 16.63 -55.52 21.30
C VAL A 12 17.31 -54.72 22.41
N LEU A 13 17.37 -53.41 22.27
CA LEU A 13 17.98 -52.52 23.26
C LEU A 13 17.20 -52.49 24.59
N ALA A 14 15.88 -52.65 24.57
CA ALA A 14 15.06 -52.75 25.77
C ALA A 14 15.42 -53.98 26.61
N PHE A 15 15.75 -55.11 25.98
CA PHE A 15 16.32 -56.28 26.68
C PHE A 15 17.72 -55.97 27.23
N GLY A 16 18.59 -55.34 26.40
CA GLY A 16 19.93 -54.94 26.82
C GLY A 16 19.90 -54.08 28.09
N VAL A 17 19.14 -52.99 28.04
CA VAL A 17 19.01 -52.04 29.17
C VAL A 17 18.39 -52.71 30.40
N ARG A 18 17.40 -53.59 30.22
CA ARG A 18 16.74 -54.29 31.33
C ARG A 18 17.67 -55.21 32.11
N PHE A 19 18.68 -55.77 31.45
CA PHE A 19 19.62 -56.75 32.01
C PHE A 19 21.07 -56.23 32.05
N ASP A 20 21.26 -54.92 32.06
CA ASP A 20 22.58 -54.26 32.10
C ASP A 20 23.55 -54.82 31.06
N PHE A 21 23.02 -55.12 29.85
CA PHE A 21 23.69 -55.74 28.68
C PHE A 21 24.22 -57.14 28.94
N LEU A 22 23.95 -57.78 30.10
CA LEU A 22 24.27 -59.16 30.44
C LEU A 22 23.01 -60.02 30.46
N ILE A 23 22.47 -60.29 29.25
CA ILE A 23 21.18 -61.00 29.08
C ILE A 23 21.34 -62.49 29.47
N PRO A 24 20.63 -62.99 30.52
CA PRO A 24 20.70 -64.39 30.93
C PRO A 24 20.25 -65.32 29.78
N PRO A 25 20.83 -66.55 29.64
CA PRO A 25 20.59 -67.45 28.49
C PRO A 25 19.10 -67.69 28.19
N ARG A 26 18.26 -67.87 29.22
CA ARG A 26 16.81 -68.05 29.10
C ARG A 26 16.11 -66.85 28.42
N TYR A 27 16.58 -65.63 28.69
CA TYR A 27 16.04 -64.41 28.08
C TYR A 27 16.66 -64.10 26.73
N ALA A 28 17.85 -64.62 26.43
CA ALA A 28 18.45 -64.52 25.09
C ALA A 28 17.64 -65.35 24.08
N LEU A 29 17.24 -66.57 24.46
CA LEU A 29 16.35 -67.40 23.62
C LEU A 29 14.99 -66.75 23.44
N LEU A 30 14.43 -66.14 24.49
CA LEU A 30 13.18 -65.39 24.42
C LEU A 30 13.30 -64.19 23.49
N LEU A 31 14.40 -63.45 23.53
CA LEU A 31 14.63 -62.33 22.60
C LEU A 31 14.65 -62.82 21.14
N GLN A 32 15.36 -63.88 20.85
CA GLN A 32 15.44 -64.47 19.50
C GLN A 32 14.06 -64.89 18.99
N SER A 33 13.24 -65.54 19.82
CA SER A 33 11.88 -65.98 19.40
C SER A 33 10.90 -64.82 19.28
N THR A 34 11.10 -63.68 19.96
CA THR A 34 10.14 -62.58 20.04
C THR A 34 10.46 -61.40 19.10
N VAL A 35 11.73 -61.24 18.64
CA VAL A 35 12.14 -60.11 17.83
C VAL A 35 11.38 -60.05 16.49
N GLY A 36 11.13 -61.18 15.84
CA GLY A 36 10.36 -61.22 14.59
C GLY A 36 8.90 -60.80 14.77
N LEU A 37 8.27 -61.29 15.86
CA LEU A 37 6.90 -60.93 16.19
C LEU A 37 6.79 -59.44 16.58
N ALA A 38 7.74 -58.93 17.34
CA ALA A 38 7.81 -57.51 17.68
C ALA A 38 8.00 -56.64 16.44
N ALA A 39 8.85 -57.05 15.49
CA ALA A 39 9.04 -56.36 14.21
C ALA A 39 7.75 -56.31 13.38
N LEU A 40 7.01 -57.40 13.33
CA LEU A 40 5.76 -57.52 12.59
C LEU A 40 4.68 -56.60 13.18
N VAL A 41 4.44 -56.67 14.48
CA VAL A 41 3.42 -55.84 15.16
C VAL A 41 3.76 -54.35 15.03
N LYS A 42 5.00 -53.96 15.32
CA LYS A 42 5.43 -52.56 15.21
C LYS A 42 5.41 -52.07 13.77
N GLY A 43 5.85 -52.87 12.82
CA GLY A 43 5.80 -52.55 11.40
C GLY A 43 4.38 -52.34 10.89
N SER A 44 3.45 -53.23 11.32
CA SER A 44 2.03 -53.11 11.00
C SER A 44 1.41 -51.82 11.57
N CYS A 45 1.69 -51.49 12.83
CA CYS A 45 1.25 -50.24 13.42
C CYS A 45 1.86 -49.02 12.69
N PHE A 46 3.15 -49.04 12.39
CA PHE A 46 3.83 -48.00 11.62
C PHE A 46 3.17 -47.75 10.25
N LEU A 47 2.77 -48.81 9.55
CA LEU A 47 2.06 -48.73 8.26
C LEU A 47 0.61 -48.27 8.42
N ALA A 48 -0.13 -48.79 9.42
CA ALA A 48 -1.52 -48.42 9.72
C ALA A 48 -1.68 -46.95 10.04
N PHE A 49 -0.78 -46.41 10.86
CA PHE A 49 -0.74 -44.96 11.19
C PHE A 49 -0.11 -44.13 10.07
N ARG A 50 0.19 -44.73 8.91
CA ARG A 50 0.73 -44.05 7.71
C ARG A 50 2.00 -43.25 7.96
N LEU A 51 2.79 -43.56 8.99
CA LEU A 51 4.00 -42.84 9.36
C LEU A 51 5.08 -42.81 8.27
N HIS A 52 5.02 -43.73 7.31
CA HIS A 52 5.88 -43.79 6.12
C HIS A 52 5.54 -42.72 5.08
N ARG A 53 4.32 -42.14 5.09
CA ARG A 53 3.87 -41.12 4.12
C ARG A 53 4.13 -39.67 4.62
N HIS A 54 4.48 -39.49 5.87
CA HIS A 54 4.76 -38.16 6.41
C HIS A 54 6.14 -37.70 5.92
N TRP A 55 6.14 -36.60 5.21
CA TRP A 55 7.37 -35.99 4.70
C TRP A 55 8.17 -35.38 5.88
N TRP A 56 9.41 -35.79 6.02
CA TRP A 56 10.32 -35.39 7.08
C TRP A 56 10.58 -33.86 7.13
N ARG A 57 10.17 -33.18 6.07
CA ARG A 57 10.34 -31.73 5.89
C ARG A 57 9.49 -30.88 6.84
N TYR A 58 8.35 -31.38 7.30
CA TYR A 58 7.36 -30.63 8.10
C TYR A 58 7.05 -31.29 9.44
N ALA A 59 8.06 -31.95 10.06
CA ALA A 59 7.88 -32.58 11.36
C ALA A 59 7.43 -31.53 12.41
N GLY A 60 6.21 -31.65 12.90
CA GLY A 60 5.57 -30.76 13.87
C GLY A 60 4.97 -31.53 15.06
N VAL A 61 4.24 -30.81 15.92
CA VAL A 61 3.59 -31.39 17.11
C VAL A 61 2.63 -32.53 16.72
N ARG A 62 1.91 -32.40 15.63
CA ARG A 62 1.00 -33.46 15.10
C ARG A 62 1.72 -34.75 14.71
N ASP A 63 2.96 -34.66 14.24
CA ASP A 63 3.77 -35.84 13.92
C ASP A 63 4.25 -36.56 15.17
N LEU A 64 4.63 -35.80 16.20
CA LEU A 64 4.99 -36.37 17.50
C LEU A 64 3.79 -37.10 18.13
N GLU A 65 2.61 -36.54 18.03
CA GLU A 65 1.35 -37.14 18.48
C GLU A 65 1.06 -38.46 17.71
N ALA A 66 1.26 -38.48 16.39
CA ALA A 66 1.08 -39.69 15.56
C ALA A 66 2.10 -40.78 15.93
N ILE A 67 3.37 -40.42 16.19
CA ILE A 67 4.40 -41.34 16.67
C ILE A 67 3.99 -41.94 18.03
N LEU A 68 3.56 -41.09 18.96
CA LEU A 68 3.17 -41.50 20.30
C LEU A 68 1.97 -42.46 20.25
N ARG A 69 0.93 -42.12 19.49
CA ARG A 69 -0.25 -42.99 19.30
C ARG A 69 0.14 -44.35 18.70
N SER A 70 0.99 -44.33 17.66
CA SER A 70 1.46 -45.57 17.04
C SER A 70 2.29 -46.46 17.97
N ALA A 71 3.19 -45.84 18.76
CA ALA A 71 4.04 -46.56 19.71
C ALA A 71 3.23 -47.15 20.87
N LEU A 72 2.26 -46.41 21.42
CA LEU A 72 1.34 -46.87 22.47
C LEU A 72 0.50 -48.06 21.98
N THR A 73 -0.08 -47.93 20.77
CA THR A 73 -0.87 -49.01 20.17
C THR A 73 -0.01 -50.26 19.94
N ALA A 74 1.22 -50.09 19.43
CA ALA A 74 2.13 -51.22 19.20
C ALA A 74 2.52 -51.89 20.51
N SER A 75 2.84 -51.12 21.58
CA SER A 75 3.16 -51.67 22.91
C SER A 75 1.98 -52.40 23.51
N ALA A 76 0.75 -51.86 23.39
CA ALA A 76 -0.46 -52.56 23.87
C ALA A 76 -0.72 -53.87 23.13
N LEU A 77 -0.61 -53.85 21.78
CA LEU A 77 -0.75 -55.05 20.96
C LEU A 77 0.31 -56.09 21.27
N LEU A 78 1.58 -55.70 21.46
CA LEU A 78 2.64 -56.62 21.85
C LEU A 78 2.31 -57.27 23.19
N LEU A 79 1.90 -56.50 24.17
CA LEU A 79 1.56 -57.01 25.52
C LEU A 79 0.40 -58.02 25.44
N ILE A 80 -0.66 -57.74 24.69
CA ILE A 80 -1.77 -58.65 24.44
C ILE A 80 -1.31 -59.91 23.70
N THR A 81 -0.52 -59.78 22.64
CA THR A 81 -0.03 -60.88 21.84
C THR A 81 0.86 -61.80 22.63
N PHE A 82 1.76 -61.26 23.46
CA PHE A 82 2.64 -62.08 24.31
C PHE A 82 1.88 -62.72 25.47
N PHE A 83 0.81 -62.10 25.93
CA PHE A 83 -0.06 -62.73 26.95
C PHE A 83 -0.87 -63.90 26.37
N LEU A 84 -1.35 -63.81 25.14
CA LEU A 84 -2.18 -64.83 24.49
C LEU A 84 -1.38 -66.00 23.86
N LEU A 85 -0.24 -65.70 23.24
CA LEU A 85 0.53 -66.73 22.45
C LEU A 85 1.62 -67.40 23.24
N ASP A 86 2.02 -66.88 24.41
CA ASP A 86 3.15 -67.40 25.25
C ASP A 86 4.37 -67.87 24.41
N PRO A 87 4.95 -67.00 23.58
CA PRO A 87 6.02 -67.39 22.64
C PRO A 87 7.32 -67.79 23.32
N GLY A 88 7.38 -67.72 24.63
CA GLY A 88 8.56 -68.10 25.45
C GLY A 88 8.47 -69.47 26.10
N GLY A 89 7.43 -70.28 25.79
CA GLY A 89 7.32 -71.62 26.35
C GLY A 89 7.38 -71.66 27.88
N GLY A 90 6.70 -70.73 28.58
CA GLY A 90 6.69 -70.60 30.04
C GLY A 90 7.64 -69.52 30.58
N THR A 91 8.55 -68.96 29.79
CA THR A 91 9.37 -67.83 30.20
C THR A 91 8.69 -66.51 29.77
N ARG A 92 8.11 -65.76 30.73
CA ARG A 92 7.40 -64.53 30.43
C ARG A 92 8.35 -63.33 30.22
N VAL A 93 8.00 -62.46 29.23
CA VAL A 93 8.72 -61.19 29.01
C VAL A 93 8.52 -60.28 30.23
N PRO A 94 9.60 -59.81 30.88
CA PRO A 94 9.47 -58.85 32.01
C PRO A 94 8.72 -57.59 31.60
N ARG A 95 7.76 -57.13 32.44
CA ARG A 95 6.91 -55.95 32.14
C ARG A 95 7.70 -54.68 31.85
N GLY A 96 8.87 -54.50 32.46
CA GLY A 96 9.75 -53.37 32.24
C GLY A 96 10.27 -53.26 30.80
N ILE A 97 10.35 -54.37 30.05
CA ILE A 97 10.82 -54.36 28.67
C ILE A 97 9.82 -53.62 27.77
N PHE A 98 8.50 -53.79 27.98
CA PHE A 98 7.47 -53.06 27.19
C PHE A 98 7.54 -51.57 27.42
N ILE A 99 7.81 -51.11 28.67
CA ILE A 99 7.96 -49.71 29.00
C ILE A 99 9.22 -49.13 28.33
N LEU A 100 10.34 -49.81 28.48
CA LEU A 100 11.61 -49.42 27.84
C LEU A 100 11.51 -49.39 26.33
N ASP A 101 10.86 -50.39 25.72
CA ASP A 101 10.64 -50.44 24.30
C ASP A 101 9.77 -49.30 23.76
N LEU A 102 8.70 -48.94 24.52
CA LEU A 102 7.86 -47.77 24.18
C LEU A 102 8.69 -46.48 24.17
N LEU A 103 9.45 -46.22 25.26
CA LEU A 103 10.29 -45.03 25.36
C LEU A 103 11.37 -44.98 24.29
N LEU A 104 12.06 -46.07 24.03
CA LEU A 104 13.07 -46.15 22.98
C LEU A 104 12.49 -46.01 21.58
N SER A 105 11.30 -46.55 21.32
CA SER A 105 10.63 -46.42 20.02
C SER A 105 10.27 -44.97 19.74
N VAL A 106 9.72 -44.24 20.74
CA VAL A 106 9.42 -42.79 20.62
C VAL A 106 10.70 -41.98 20.46
N PHE A 107 11.74 -42.30 21.23
CA PHE A 107 13.04 -41.62 21.18
C PHE A 107 13.70 -41.79 19.78
N PHE A 108 13.76 -43.01 19.23
CA PHE A 108 14.40 -43.26 17.94
C PHE A 108 13.63 -42.66 16.77
N LEU A 109 12.28 -42.78 16.73
CA LEU A 109 11.48 -42.21 15.65
C LEU A 109 11.42 -40.68 15.76
N GLY A 110 11.27 -40.12 16.95
CA GLY A 110 11.26 -38.68 17.19
C GLY A 110 12.65 -38.07 16.95
N GLY A 111 13.70 -38.70 17.48
CA GLY A 111 15.08 -38.27 17.29
C GLY A 111 15.51 -38.24 15.83
N LEU A 112 15.18 -39.31 15.07
CA LEU A 112 15.48 -39.35 13.64
C LEU A 112 14.81 -38.19 12.88
N ARG A 113 13.57 -37.84 13.24
CA ARG A 113 12.87 -36.72 12.61
C ARG A 113 13.46 -35.38 13.01
N LEU A 114 13.85 -35.24 14.28
CA LEU A 114 14.52 -34.03 14.79
C LEU A 114 15.88 -33.82 14.10
N VAL A 115 16.69 -34.88 14.00
CA VAL A 115 17.98 -34.85 13.30
C VAL A 115 17.79 -34.49 11.82
N GLY A 116 16.80 -35.07 11.15
CA GLY A 116 16.47 -34.76 9.77
C GLY A 116 16.03 -33.30 9.56
N ARG A 117 15.39 -32.69 10.56
CA ARG A 117 15.02 -31.26 10.56
C ARG A 117 16.23 -30.36 10.77
N VAL A 118 17.06 -30.66 11.77
CA VAL A 118 18.23 -29.85 12.15
C VAL A 118 19.37 -29.93 11.13
N SER A 119 19.65 -31.13 10.61
CA SER A 119 20.75 -31.35 9.65
C SER A 119 20.52 -30.62 8.33
N ARG A 120 19.28 -30.53 7.85
CA ARG A 120 18.98 -29.79 6.60
C ARG A 120 19.13 -28.30 6.75
N GLY A 121 18.75 -27.70 7.87
CA GLY A 121 19.01 -26.30 8.16
C GLY A 121 20.49 -25.94 8.16
N ARG A 122 21.35 -26.88 8.60
CA ARG A 122 22.82 -26.72 8.61
C ARG A 122 23.49 -27.08 7.27
N LEU A 123 23.03 -28.14 6.57
CA LEU A 123 23.63 -28.55 5.29
C LEU A 123 23.32 -27.57 4.16
N SER A 124 22.13 -26.95 4.10
CA SER A 124 21.83 -25.88 3.13
C SER A 124 22.69 -24.64 3.33
N GLY A 125 23.15 -24.40 4.57
CA GLY A 125 24.10 -23.32 4.87
C GLY A 125 25.55 -23.61 4.48
N LEU A 126 25.94 -24.89 4.45
CA LEU A 126 27.32 -25.31 4.12
C LEU A 126 27.54 -25.55 2.62
N LEU A 127 26.46 -25.85 1.87
CA LEU A 127 26.53 -26.13 0.42
C LEU A 127 26.27 -24.88 -0.45
N ALA A 128 25.74 -23.79 0.11
CA ALA A 128 25.59 -22.51 -0.58
C ALA A 128 26.88 -21.68 -0.37
N GLY A 129 27.89 -21.94 -1.17
CA GLY A 129 29.13 -21.15 -1.24
C GLY A 129 28.96 -19.73 -1.81
N ARG A 130 27.78 -19.10 -1.63
CA ARG A 130 27.52 -17.69 -1.90
C ARG A 130 27.36 -16.94 -0.58
N GLU A 131 28.05 -15.83 -0.42
CA GLU A 131 27.87 -14.93 0.71
C GLU A 131 26.41 -14.51 0.79
N ARG A 132 25.77 -14.78 1.93
CA ARG A 132 24.39 -14.34 2.19
C ARG A 132 24.44 -12.88 2.58
N GLN A 133 23.60 -12.05 1.98
CA GLN A 133 23.40 -10.66 2.35
C GLN A 133 23.04 -10.54 3.84
N ARG A 134 23.79 -9.77 4.58
CA ARG A 134 23.65 -9.61 6.05
C ARG A 134 22.72 -8.45 6.35
N ILE A 135 21.56 -8.74 6.88
CA ILE A 135 20.48 -7.79 7.13
C ILE A 135 20.37 -7.49 8.63
N ALA A 136 20.33 -6.20 8.99
CA ALA A 136 19.85 -5.76 10.28
C ALA A 136 18.39 -5.29 10.15
N ILE A 137 17.57 -5.45 11.21
CA ILE A 137 16.19 -4.99 11.20
C ILE A 137 16.00 -3.97 12.33
N PHE A 138 15.39 -2.83 12.00
CA PHE A 138 14.88 -1.86 12.96
C PHE A 138 13.40 -2.14 13.21
N GLY A 139 13.05 -2.37 14.49
CA GLY A 139 11.78 -2.91 14.94
C GLY A 139 11.88 -4.42 15.22
N ALA A 140 11.38 -4.88 16.37
CA ALA A 140 11.38 -6.28 16.79
C ALA A 140 9.95 -6.82 17.06
N GLY A 141 8.93 -6.12 16.55
CA GLY A 141 7.52 -6.50 16.65
C GLY A 141 7.07 -7.54 15.61
N ASP A 142 5.74 -7.73 15.51
CA ASP A 142 5.10 -8.73 14.64
C ASP A 142 5.53 -8.66 13.16
N SER A 143 5.75 -7.44 12.65
CA SER A 143 6.18 -7.23 11.26
C SER A 143 7.57 -7.78 11.00
N ALA A 144 8.51 -7.55 11.92
CA ALA A 144 9.84 -8.11 11.85
C ALA A 144 9.80 -9.66 11.94
N GLU A 145 8.99 -10.21 12.85
CA GLU A 145 8.83 -11.65 13.00
C GLU A 145 8.28 -12.30 11.71
N GLN A 146 7.32 -11.67 11.04
CA GLN A 146 6.76 -12.16 9.78
C GLN A 146 7.81 -12.17 8.65
N LEU A 147 8.60 -11.09 8.51
CA LEU A 147 9.71 -11.00 7.55
C LEU A 147 10.77 -12.08 7.81
N MET A 148 11.15 -12.28 9.06
CA MET A 148 12.11 -13.32 9.47
C MET A 148 11.63 -14.72 9.12
N ARG A 149 10.35 -15.02 9.37
CA ARG A 149 9.72 -16.29 8.98
C ARG A 149 9.71 -16.52 7.47
N GLU A 150 9.53 -15.46 6.68
CA GLU A 150 9.55 -15.54 5.22
C GLU A 150 10.96 -15.89 4.71
N ILE A 151 12.00 -15.24 5.24
CA ILE A 151 13.40 -15.53 4.89
C ILE A 151 13.76 -16.99 5.25
N ASP A 152 13.37 -17.44 6.44
CA ASP A 152 13.63 -18.83 6.87
C ASP A 152 12.92 -19.87 5.99
N ARG A 153 11.73 -19.55 5.47
CA ARG A 153 10.98 -20.42 4.57
C ARG A 153 11.52 -20.43 3.14
N ASN A 154 12.20 -19.37 2.73
CA ASN A 154 12.70 -19.16 1.37
C ASN A 154 14.23 -19.02 1.31
N PRO A 155 14.99 -20.10 1.45
CA PRO A 155 16.46 -20.06 1.42
C PRO A 155 17.06 -19.50 0.11
N SER A 156 16.25 -19.45 -0.97
CA SER A 156 16.65 -18.84 -2.25
C SER A 156 16.83 -17.33 -2.19
N MET A 157 16.32 -16.65 -1.18
CA MET A 157 16.52 -15.21 -0.98
C MET A 157 17.96 -14.82 -0.64
N GLN A 158 18.79 -15.80 -0.25
CA GLN A 158 20.21 -15.60 0.07
C GLN A 158 20.47 -14.50 1.12
N GLN A 159 19.54 -14.31 2.06
CA GLN A 159 19.60 -13.31 3.11
C GLN A 159 19.80 -13.95 4.48
N ARG A 160 20.43 -13.20 5.39
CA ARG A 160 20.64 -13.62 6.78
C ARG A 160 20.45 -12.44 7.72
N ILE A 161 19.52 -12.55 8.65
CA ILE A 161 19.35 -11.53 9.69
C ILE A 161 20.45 -11.72 10.74
N VAL A 162 21.20 -10.65 10.99
CA VAL A 162 22.35 -10.64 11.89
C VAL A 162 22.08 -9.92 13.21
N ALA A 163 21.14 -8.99 13.25
CA ALA A 163 20.79 -8.22 14.43
C ALA A 163 19.38 -7.63 14.33
N LEU A 164 18.77 -7.39 15.50
CA LEU A 164 17.55 -6.60 15.65
C LEU A 164 17.84 -5.42 16.57
N PHE A 165 17.22 -4.27 16.27
CA PHE A 165 17.27 -3.07 17.08
C PHE A 165 15.85 -2.55 17.30
N ASP A 166 15.50 -2.21 18.55
CA ASP A 166 14.19 -1.67 18.87
C ASP A 166 14.32 -0.65 20.01
N ASP A 167 13.57 0.44 19.91
CA ASP A 167 13.61 1.52 20.88
C ASP A 167 12.75 1.22 22.13
N ASP A 168 11.97 0.12 22.13
CA ASP A 168 11.28 -0.36 23.32
C ASP A 168 12.27 -1.02 24.30
N PRO A 169 12.49 -0.42 25.50
CA PRO A 169 13.41 -0.98 26.49
C PRO A 169 13.03 -2.40 26.95
N GLY A 170 11.74 -2.76 26.87
CA GLY A 170 11.23 -4.09 27.26
C GLY A 170 11.69 -5.21 26.34
N LEU A 171 12.08 -4.89 25.11
CA LEU A 171 12.53 -5.87 24.11
C LEU A 171 14.04 -6.11 24.14
N ARG A 172 14.81 -5.28 24.80
CA ARG A 172 16.27 -5.40 24.85
C ARG A 172 16.73 -6.73 25.45
N GLY A 173 17.62 -7.44 24.73
CA GLY A 173 18.15 -8.75 25.13
C GLY A 173 17.18 -9.91 24.91
N THR A 174 15.94 -9.65 24.44
CA THR A 174 15.03 -10.71 24.03
C THR A 174 15.46 -11.31 22.69
N ARG A 175 14.91 -12.48 22.33
CA ARG A 175 15.21 -13.13 21.06
C ARG A 175 13.93 -13.34 20.25
N VAL A 176 13.90 -12.80 19.04
CA VAL A 176 12.86 -13.03 18.06
C VAL A 176 13.40 -14.01 17.01
N GLN A 177 12.76 -15.16 16.83
CA GLN A 177 13.19 -16.22 15.89
C GLN A 177 14.69 -16.61 16.06
N GLY A 178 15.20 -16.55 17.31
CA GLY A 178 16.59 -16.88 17.63
C GLY A 178 17.62 -15.76 17.42
N VAL A 179 17.22 -14.62 16.86
CA VAL A 179 18.08 -13.41 16.72
C VAL A 179 17.84 -12.49 17.91
N GLU A 180 18.91 -11.96 18.48
CA GLU A 180 18.86 -11.12 19.67
C GLU A 180 18.58 -9.65 19.33
N VAL A 181 17.75 -8.98 20.14
CA VAL A 181 17.55 -7.52 20.11
C VAL A 181 18.67 -6.86 20.88
N LEU A 182 19.60 -6.22 20.18
CA LEU A 182 20.86 -5.71 20.74
C LEU A 182 20.69 -4.39 21.50
N GLY A 183 19.60 -3.68 21.28
CA GLY A 183 19.27 -2.41 21.95
C GLY A 183 18.52 -1.45 21.05
N THR A 184 18.64 -0.15 21.36
CA THR A 184 17.99 0.92 20.59
C THR A 184 18.58 1.05 19.20
N THR A 185 17.82 1.66 18.26
CA THR A 185 18.27 1.90 16.89
C THR A 185 19.57 2.70 16.82
N GLU A 186 19.82 3.62 17.75
CA GLU A 186 21.05 4.41 17.84
C GLU A 186 22.34 3.57 17.99
N ARG A 187 22.25 2.42 18.66
CA ARG A 187 23.37 1.48 18.82
C ARG A 187 23.82 0.82 17.51
N PHE A 188 23.04 0.97 16.47
CA PHE A 188 23.36 0.38 15.18
C PHE A 188 24.65 0.95 14.59
N VAL A 189 24.94 2.24 14.79
CA VAL A 189 26.18 2.88 14.26
C VAL A 189 27.42 2.15 14.79
N ASP A 190 27.48 1.92 16.11
CA ASP A 190 28.59 1.20 16.73
C ASP A 190 28.66 -0.27 16.27
N PHE A 191 27.49 -0.90 16.11
CA PHE A 191 27.42 -2.27 15.62
C PHE A 191 27.89 -2.41 14.19
N ALA A 192 27.47 -1.53 13.30
CA ALA A 192 27.87 -1.52 11.90
C ALA A 192 29.37 -1.28 11.72
N ALA A 193 29.97 -0.44 12.57
CA ALA A 193 31.43 -0.21 12.57
C ALA A 193 32.23 -1.47 12.92
N LEU A 194 31.67 -2.35 13.77
CA LEU A 194 32.33 -3.59 14.23
C LEU A 194 31.97 -4.82 13.37
N ARG A 195 30.86 -4.80 12.69
CA ARG A 195 30.36 -5.94 11.90
C ARG A 195 29.77 -5.44 10.59
N SER A 196 30.19 -6.03 9.49
CA SER A 196 29.62 -5.71 8.18
C SER A 196 28.13 -6.03 8.16
N VAL A 197 27.33 -5.05 7.79
CA VAL A 197 25.90 -5.15 7.50
C VAL A 197 25.69 -4.63 6.09
N ASP A 198 25.05 -5.43 5.25
CA ASP A 198 24.89 -5.08 3.84
C ASP A 198 23.64 -4.22 3.62
N GLU A 199 22.62 -4.36 4.49
CA GLU A 199 21.38 -3.63 4.38
C GLU A 199 20.62 -3.58 5.72
N VAL A 200 19.90 -2.49 5.95
CA VAL A 200 18.94 -2.35 7.06
C VAL A 200 17.51 -2.41 6.52
N VAL A 201 16.64 -3.13 7.22
CA VAL A 201 15.20 -3.12 6.96
C VAL A 201 14.48 -2.45 8.12
N ILE A 202 13.82 -1.32 7.85
CA ILE A 202 12.99 -0.61 8.81
C ILE A 202 11.60 -1.27 8.80
N ALA A 203 11.33 -2.12 9.81
CA ALA A 203 10.13 -2.95 9.92
C ALA A 203 9.13 -2.39 10.97
N THR A 204 8.97 -1.08 11.00
CA THR A 204 8.11 -0.36 11.95
C THR A 204 6.95 0.35 11.23
N PRO A 205 5.95 -0.37 10.68
CA PRO A 205 4.91 0.22 9.81
C PRO A 205 3.93 1.16 10.56
N ARG A 206 4.06 1.29 11.87
CA ARG A 206 3.29 2.22 12.71
C ARG A 206 4.12 3.39 13.24
N ALA A 207 5.41 3.47 12.89
CA ALA A 207 6.28 4.55 13.33
C ALA A 207 5.80 5.90 12.78
N SER A 208 6.04 6.97 13.52
CA SER A 208 5.83 8.32 13.02
C SER A 208 6.86 8.69 11.96
N GLY A 209 6.56 9.70 11.13
CA GLY A 209 7.54 10.21 10.16
C GLY A 209 8.84 10.68 10.81
N ALA A 210 8.76 11.28 12.01
CA ALA A 210 9.93 11.69 12.78
C ALA A 210 10.80 10.48 13.18
N ASP A 211 10.17 9.37 13.57
CA ASP A 211 10.90 8.13 13.89
C ASP A 211 11.56 7.53 12.65
N ILE A 212 10.85 7.51 11.52
CA ILE A 212 11.42 7.04 10.24
C ILE A 212 12.62 7.94 9.84
N GLN A 213 12.49 9.27 9.92
CA GLN A 213 13.59 10.18 9.64
C GLN A 213 14.81 9.91 10.53
N ARG A 214 14.59 9.70 11.84
CA ARG A 214 15.65 9.36 12.79
C ARG A 214 16.33 8.05 12.41
N MET A 215 15.57 6.99 12.12
CA MET A 215 16.11 5.69 11.71
C MET A 215 16.90 5.79 10.39
N VAL A 216 16.40 6.55 9.42
CA VAL A 216 17.10 6.83 8.16
C VAL A 216 18.41 7.57 8.41
N SER A 217 18.44 8.57 9.29
CA SER A 217 19.66 9.30 9.64
C SER A 217 20.73 8.40 10.26
N ILE A 218 20.31 7.45 11.11
CA ILE A 218 21.19 6.43 11.72
C ILE A 218 21.80 5.52 10.65
N CYS A 219 21.00 5.05 9.68
CA CYS A 219 21.48 4.22 8.58
C CYS A 219 22.52 4.96 7.72
N ARG A 220 22.28 6.25 7.44
CA ARG A 220 23.23 7.10 6.70
C ARG A 220 24.53 7.34 7.46
N GLN A 221 24.44 7.62 8.76
CA GLN A 221 25.63 7.78 9.61
C GLN A 221 26.50 6.51 9.62
N ALA A 222 25.88 5.34 9.47
CA ALA A 222 26.55 4.05 9.37
C ALA A 222 26.93 3.67 7.93
N ASP A 223 26.70 4.54 6.94
CA ASP A 223 26.90 4.27 5.49
C ASP A 223 26.30 2.93 5.04
N THR A 224 25.09 2.61 5.53
CA THR A 224 24.44 1.32 5.27
C THR A 224 23.16 1.53 4.46
N PRO A 225 23.00 0.85 3.30
CA PRO A 225 21.76 0.85 2.52
C PRO A 225 20.54 0.41 3.35
N PHE A 226 19.38 0.97 3.06
CA PHE A 226 18.18 0.65 3.82
C PHE A 226 16.93 0.60 2.96
N ARG A 227 15.94 -0.22 3.40
CA ARG A 227 14.57 -0.27 2.87
C ARG A 227 13.57 -0.18 4.00
N VAL A 228 12.35 0.26 3.68
CA VAL A 228 11.26 0.39 4.63
C VAL A 228 10.10 -0.55 4.27
N LEU A 229 9.46 -1.07 5.30
CA LEU A 229 8.16 -1.72 5.17
C LEU A 229 7.08 -0.62 5.17
N PRO A 230 6.24 -0.52 4.10
CA PRO A 230 5.16 0.45 4.03
C PRO A 230 4.20 0.34 5.22
N ALA A 231 3.48 1.43 5.52
CA ALA A 231 2.43 1.43 6.53
C ALA A 231 1.38 0.34 6.25
N ILE A 232 0.82 -0.28 7.31
CA ILE A 232 -0.15 -1.38 7.17
C ILE A 232 -1.34 -0.96 6.31
N GLY A 233 -1.75 0.32 6.37
CA GLY A 233 -2.81 0.87 5.53
C GLY A 233 -2.52 0.91 4.03
N ASP A 234 -1.25 0.88 3.64
CA ASP A 234 -0.81 0.86 2.24
C ASP A 234 -0.66 -0.57 1.68
N LEU A 235 -0.78 -1.58 2.57
CA LEU A 235 -0.76 -2.99 2.19
C LEU A 235 -2.17 -3.45 1.83
N LEU A 236 -2.46 -3.57 0.53
CA LEU A 236 -3.79 -3.95 -0.01
C LEU A 236 -4.36 -5.25 0.58
N ASP A 237 -3.50 -6.16 1.02
CA ASP A 237 -3.85 -7.47 1.58
C ASP A 237 -3.49 -7.62 3.07
N GLY A 238 -3.00 -6.57 3.71
CA GLY A 238 -2.58 -6.56 5.12
C GLY A 238 -1.42 -7.53 5.46
N ARG A 239 -0.79 -8.15 4.45
CA ARG A 239 0.27 -9.13 4.66
C ARG A 239 1.64 -8.50 4.51
N VAL A 240 2.48 -8.71 5.51
CA VAL A 240 3.90 -8.33 5.49
C VAL A 240 4.68 -9.35 4.68
N SER A 241 5.43 -8.90 3.68
CA SER A 241 6.27 -9.73 2.82
C SER A 241 7.53 -8.99 2.41
N TRP A 242 8.61 -9.75 2.17
CA TRP A 242 9.87 -9.19 1.66
C TRP A 242 9.73 -8.45 0.33
N SER A 243 8.84 -8.94 -0.55
CA SER A 243 8.55 -8.29 -1.83
C SER A 243 7.86 -6.93 -1.71
N LYS A 244 7.35 -6.60 -0.53
CA LYS A 244 6.73 -5.31 -0.20
C LYS A 244 7.73 -4.27 0.30
N LEU A 245 8.96 -4.66 0.61
CA LEU A 245 10.01 -3.71 0.98
C LEU A 245 10.36 -2.83 -0.20
N ARG A 246 10.43 -1.54 0.06
CA ARG A 246 10.79 -0.52 -0.94
C ARG A 246 11.79 0.48 -0.37
N GLU A 247 12.37 1.28 -1.23
CA GLU A 247 13.13 2.45 -0.79
C GLU A 247 12.24 3.39 0.03
N VAL A 248 12.83 4.11 0.97
CA VAL A 248 12.10 5.13 1.75
C VAL A 248 11.62 6.21 0.80
N ASP A 249 10.33 6.48 0.83
CA ASP A 249 9.72 7.57 0.07
C ASP A 249 9.39 8.76 0.97
N ILE A 250 9.20 9.92 0.37
CA ILE A 250 8.77 11.13 1.07
C ILE A 250 7.47 10.92 1.86
N HIS A 251 6.62 9.99 1.40
CA HIS A 251 5.40 9.58 2.11
C HIS A 251 5.66 9.03 3.51
N ASP A 252 6.74 8.27 3.69
CA ASP A 252 7.10 7.65 4.97
C ASP A 252 7.58 8.71 5.97
N ILE A 253 8.28 9.71 5.45
CA ILE A 253 8.83 10.82 6.25
C ILE A 253 7.73 11.78 6.74
N LEU A 254 6.68 11.98 5.97
CA LEU A 254 5.59 12.87 6.34
C LEU A 254 4.66 12.30 7.43
N GLY A 255 4.81 11.04 7.77
CA GLY A 255 4.29 10.44 9.00
C GLY A 255 2.77 10.47 9.18
N ARG A 256 2.01 10.45 8.10
CA ARG A 256 0.55 10.44 8.17
C ARG A 256 0.02 9.07 8.55
N GLN A 257 -0.79 9.03 9.61
CA GLN A 257 -1.45 7.78 10.04
C GLN A 257 -2.59 7.40 9.09
N PRO A 258 -2.76 6.09 8.81
CA PRO A 258 -3.88 5.59 8.03
C PRO A 258 -5.22 6.03 8.62
N VAL A 259 -6.15 6.41 7.74
CA VAL A 259 -7.51 6.78 8.12
C VAL A 259 -8.34 5.52 8.31
N ALA A 260 -9.02 5.40 9.45
CA ALA A 260 -10.04 4.38 9.65
C ALA A 260 -11.30 4.77 8.87
N LEU A 261 -11.88 3.83 8.14
CA LEU A 261 -13.10 4.00 7.37
C LEU A 261 -14.34 3.56 8.17
N ASP A 262 -15.46 4.26 8.03
CA ASP A 262 -16.76 3.79 8.51
C ASP A 262 -17.32 2.73 7.54
N GLU A 263 -17.10 1.46 7.89
CA GLU A 263 -17.48 0.32 7.07
C GLU A 263 -19.01 0.27 6.81
N ALA A 264 -19.84 0.68 7.76
CA ALA A 264 -21.29 0.65 7.62
C ALA A 264 -21.76 1.69 6.59
N THR A 265 -21.27 2.91 6.70
CA THR A 265 -21.59 4.01 5.79
C THR A 265 -21.13 3.69 4.37
N LEU A 266 -19.89 3.25 4.19
CA LEU A 266 -19.34 2.94 2.86
C LEU A 266 -20.00 1.71 2.21
N SER A 267 -20.31 0.68 2.99
CA SER A 267 -21.05 -0.48 2.49
C SER A 267 -22.45 -0.06 2.00
N GLY A 268 -23.16 0.82 2.71
CA GLY A 268 -24.45 1.37 2.29
C GLY A 268 -24.35 2.19 1.00
N LEU A 269 -23.29 2.97 0.83
CA LEU A 269 -23.06 3.81 -0.33
C LEU A 269 -22.70 2.98 -1.59
N LEU A 270 -21.87 1.94 -1.47
CA LEU A 270 -21.18 1.33 -2.60
C LEU A 270 -21.64 -0.09 -2.94
N ARG A 271 -22.01 -0.90 -1.95
CA ARG A 271 -22.33 -2.32 -2.18
C ARG A 271 -23.52 -2.50 -3.11
N GLY A 272 -23.31 -3.29 -4.16
CA GLY A 272 -24.35 -3.60 -5.16
C GLY A 272 -24.74 -2.41 -6.06
N LYS A 273 -24.06 -1.26 -5.97
CA LYS A 273 -24.32 -0.06 -6.75
C LYS A 273 -23.51 -0.02 -8.04
N THR A 274 -24.03 0.66 -9.06
CA THR A 274 -23.25 1.09 -10.22
C THR A 274 -22.61 2.45 -9.87
N VAL A 275 -21.28 2.50 -9.89
CA VAL A 275 -20.51 3.69 -9.53
C VAL A 275 -19.80 4.21 -10.77
N LEU A 276 -19.98 5.50 -11.08
CA LEU A 276 -19.25 6.19 -12.16
C LEU A 276 -18.14 7.05 -11.55
N ILE A 277 -16.93 6.91 -12.06
CA ILE A 277 -15.80 7.76 -11.73
C ILE A 277 -15.33 8.46 -13.01
N THR A 278 -15.48 9.77 -13.10
CA THR A 278 -14.90 10.57 -14.18
C THR A 278 -13.46 10.97 -13.81
N GLY A 279 -12.60 11.15 -14.81
CA GLY A 279 -11.16 11.28 -14.55
C GLY A 279 -10.58 9.98 -13.98
N GLY A 280 -11.17 8.82 -14.35
CA GLY A 280 -10.83 7.50 -13.82
C GLY A 280 -9.40 7.04 -14.10
N GLY A 281 -8.73 7.60 -15.11
CA GLY A 281 -7.31 7.40 -15.41
C GLY A 281 -6.38 8.33 -14.63
N GLY A 282 -6.91 9.37 -13.97
CA GLY A 282 -6.16 10.32 -13.15
C GLY A 282 -5.67 9.72 -11.84
N SER A 283 -4.83 10.47 -11.11
CA SER A 283 -4.24 10.00 -9.84
C SER A 283 -5.29 9.70 -8.77
N ILE A 284 -6.25 10.60 -8.56
CA ILE A 284 -7.34 10.40 -7.59
C ILE A 284 -8.37 9.41 -8.13
N GLY A 285 -8.81 9.57 -9.39
CA GLY A 285 -9.84 8.71 -9.98
C GLY A 285 -9.44 7.24 -10.02
N SER A 286 -8.19 6.93 -10.40
CA SER A 286 -7.70 5.55 -10.43
C SER A 286 -7.61 4.92 -9.03
N GLU A 287 -7.27 5.72 -8.02
CA GLU A 287 -7.25 5.24 -6.63
C GLU A 287 -8.66 5.03 -6.08
N LEU A 288 -9.60 5.93 -6.38
CA LEU A 288 -11.01 5.73 -6.04
C LEU A 288 -11.55 4.42 -6.65
N VAL A 289 -11.24 4.14 -7.92
CA VAL A 289 -11.62 2.86 -8.55
C VAL A 289 -11.05 1.67 -7.79
N ARG A 290 -9.76 1.70 -7.39
CA ARG A 290 -9.13 0.61 -6.63
C ARG A 290 -9.79 0.40 -5.27
N GLN A 291 -10.06 1.48 -4.54
CA GLN A 291 -10.67 1.41 -3.21
C GLN A 291 -12.12 0.94 -3.28
N ILE A 292 -12.91 1.48 -4.22
CA ILE A 292 -14.32 1.09 -4.40
C ILE A 292 -14.44 -0.39 -4.77
N ALA A 293 -13.51 -0.94 -5.53
CA ALA A 293 -13.51 -2.36 -5.87
C ALA A 293 -13.49 -3.29 -4.64
N ALA A 294 -13.01 -2.80 -3.48
CA ALA A 294 -13.03 -3.56 -2.23
C ALA A 294 -14.43 -3.70 -1.60
N TRP A 295 -15.40 -2.87 -2.00
CA TRP A 295 -16.74 -2.78 -1.39
C TRP A 295 -17.82 -3.56 -2.15
N ALA A 296 -17.45 -4.47 -3.05
CA ALA A 296 -18.35 -5.29 -3.86
C ALA A 296 -19.46 -4.46 -4.57
N PRO A 297 -19.11 -3.42 -5.34
CA PRO A 297 -20.08 -2.73 -6.18
C PRO A 297 -20.64 -3.68 -7.24
N ARG A 298 -21.84 -3.38 -7.76
CA ARG A 298 -22.38 -4.12 -8.89
C ARG A 298 -21.49 -3.95 -10.12
N ARG A 299 -21.00 -2.70 -10.32
CA ARG A 299 -20.18 -2.31 -11.50
C ARG A 299 -19.48 -0.99 -11.23
N ILE A 300 -18.27 -0.84 -11.74
CA ILE A 300 -17.52 0.41 -11.76
C ILE A 300 -17.38 0.87 -13.22
N LEU A 301 -17.75 2.13 -13.48
CA LEU A 301 -17.57 2.80 -14.74
C LEU A 301 -16.42 3.81 -14.59
N ALA A 302 -15.25 3.49 -15.10
CA ALA A 302 -14.10 4.38 -15.10
C ALA A 302 -14.08 5.17 -16.41
N LEU A 303 -14.41 6.45 -16.37
CA LEU A 303 -14.49 7.33 -17.52
C LEU A 303 -13.30 8.30 -17.54
N ASP A 304 -12.62 8.41 -18.66
CA ASP A 304 -11.55 9.38 -18.91
C ASP A 304 -11.46 9.67 -20.42
N GLN A 305 -10.98 10.84 -20.79
CA GLN A 305 -10.66 11.14 -22.20
C GLN A 305 -9.36 10.49 -22.66
N ALA A 306 -8.43 10.19 -21.72
CA ALA A 306 -7.15 9.57 -21.99
C ALA A 306 -7.26 8.03 -21.96
N GLU A 307 -6.96 7.37 -23.10
CA GLU A 307 -7.05 5.91 -23.24
C GLU A 307 -5.99 5.17 -22.40
N ASP A 308 -4.71 5.56 -22.52
CA ASP A 308 -3.59 4.86 -21.89
C ASP A 308 -3.74 4.68 -20.38
N PRO A 309 -4.09 5.73 -19.60
CA PRO A 309 -4.29 5.55 -18.16
C PRO A 309 -5.44 4.61 -17.79
N LEU A 310 -6.51 4.57 -18.60
CA LEU A 310 -7.61 3.63 -18.40
C LEU A 310 -7.19 2.18 -18.69
N PHE A 311 -6.38 1.98 -19.73
CA PHE A 311 -5.83 0.67 -20.07
C PHE A 311 -4.95 0.11 -18.93
N GLU A 312 -4.01 0.91 -18.43
CA GLU A 312 -3.14 0.50 -17.32
C GLU A 312 -3.93 0.25 -16.02
N LEU A 313 -4.93 1.08 -15.72
CA LEU A 313 -5.84 0.85 -14.58
C LEU A 313 -6.56 -0.50 -14.72
N ARG A 314 -7.14 -0.80 -15.87
CA ARG A 314 -7.85 -2.06 -16.13
C ARG A 314 -6.93 -3.26 -16.00
N LYS A 315 -5.71 -3.17 -16.52
CA LYS A 315 -4.69 -4.22 -16.44
C LYS A 315 -4.31 -4.51 -14.97
N SER A 316 -4.06 -3.46 -14.18
CA SER A 316 -3.71 -3.60 -12.77
C SER A 316 -4.85 -4.19 -11.91
N LEU A 317 -6.09 -3.80 -12.19
CA LEU A 317 -7.26 -4.30 -11.45
C LEU A 317 -7.58 -5.76 -11.77
N ARG A 318 -7.49 -6.19 -13.03
CA ARG A 318 -7.68 -7.61 -13.40
C ARG A 318 -6.71 -8.55 -12.71
N ALA A 319 -5.48 -8.10 -12.48
CA ALA A 319 -4.48 -8.88 -11.76
C ALA A 319 -4.78 -9.00 -10.25
N ALA A 320 -5.53 -8.06 -9.67
CA ALA A 320 -5.79 -7.98 -8.23
C ALA A 320 -7.21 -8.42 -7.83
N ARG A 321 -8.21 -8.24 -8.71
CA ARG A 321 -9.64 -8.45 -8.45
C ARG A 321 -10.39 -8.88 -9.71
N GLU A 322 -10.56 -10.17 -9.92
CA GLU A 322 -11.33 -10.73 -11.03
C GLU A 322 -12.85 -10.68 -10.80
N ASP A 323 -13.28 -10.48 -9.55
CA ASP A 323 -14.68 -10.57 -9.09
C ASP A 323 -15.48 -9.29 -9.33
N VAL A 324 -14.85 -8.15 -9.67
CA VAL A 324 -15.52 -6.86 -9.86
C VAL A 324 -15.55 -6.46 -11.34
N GLU A 325 -16.76 -6.18 -11.85
CA GLU A 325 -16.93 -5.68 -13.23
C GLU A 325 -16.48 -4.22 -13.33
N VAL A 326 -15.33 -3.98 -13.95
CA VAL A 326 -14.81 -2.62 -14.22
C VAL A 326 -14.84 -2.36 -15.73
N LEU A 327 -15.61 -1.35 -16.15
CA LEU A 327 -15.70 -0.89 -17.53
C LEU A 327 -14.92 0.40 -17.71
N SER A 328 -13.94 0.38 -18.60
CA SER A 328 -13.21 1.57 -19.05
C SER A 328 -14.01 2.25 -20.17
N ILE A 329 -14.34 3.53 -19.99
CA ILE A 329 -15.12 4.33 -20.91
C ILE A 329 -14.27 5.50 -21.38
N VAL A 330 -13.91 5.53 -22.66
CA VAL A 330 -13.21 6.68 -23.23
C VAL A 330 -14.27 7.70 -23.66
N ALA A 331 -14.30 8.84 -23.00
CA ALA A 331 -15.21 9.94 -23.28
C ALA A 331 -14.70 11.26 -22.68
N ASP A 332 -15.05 12.37 -23.34
CA ASP A 332 -14.86 13.72 -22.82
C ASP A 332 -16.09 14.13 -21.99
N VAL A 333 -15.87 14.68 -20.79
CA VAL A 333 -16.94 15.19 -19.93
C VAL A 333 -17.64 16.42 -20.53
N CYS A 334 -17.03 17.10 -21.48
CA CYS A 334 -17.59 18.24 -22.21
C CYS A 334 -18.56 17.83 -23.34
N ASP A 335 -18.55 16.56 -23.75
CA ASP A 335 -19.53 16.03 -24.73
C ASP A 335 -20.85 15.69 -24.03
N GLU A 336 -21.72 16.70 -23.89
CA GLU A 336 -23.01 16.60 -23.19
C GLU A 336 -23.85 15.45 -23.76
N THR A 337 -23.89 15.28 -25.08
CA THR A 337 -24.67 14.22 -25.75
C THR A 337 -24.17 12.83 -25.37
N ARG A 338 -22.85 12.63 -25.40
CA ARG A 338 -22.21 11.37 -25.01
C ARG A 338 -22.43 11.06 -23.54
N ILE A 339 -22.28 12.06 -22.67
CA ILE A 339 -22.50 11.92 -21.22
C ILE A 339 -23.95 11.52 -20.94
N GLU A 340 -24.95 12.22 -21.51
CA GLU A 340 -26.35 11.85 -21.33
C GLU A 340 -26.64 10.41 -21.81
N ALA A 341 -26.11 10.01 -22.95
CA ALA A 341 -26.31 8.65 -23.48
C ALA A 341 -25.71 7.60 -22.53
N LEU A 342 -24.54 7.86 -21.93
CA LEU A 342 -23.91 6.99 -20.95
C LEU A 342 -24.74 6.87 -19.68
N PHE A 343 -25.25 7.98 -19.15
CA PHE A 343 -26.10 7.98 -17.96
C PHE A 343 -27.42 7.24 -18.20
N LYS A 344 -28.10 7.46 -19.33
CA LYS A 344 -29.31 6.73 -19.73
C LYS A 344 -29.07 5.23 -19.86
N ARG A 345 -27.88 4.83 -20.37
CA ARG A 345 -27.52 3.41 -20.55
C ARG A 345 -27.18 2.70 -19.24
N TRP A 346 -26.40 3.34 -18.38
CA TRP A 346 -25.80 2.68 -17.24
C TRP A 346 -26.45 3.01 -15.89
N MET A 347 -27.24 4.09 -15.82
CA MET A 347 -27.97 4.55 -14.62
C MET A 347 -27.11 4.49 -13.34
N PRO A 348 -25.94 5.19 -13.29
CA PRO A 348 -25.07 5.14 -12.12
C PRO A 348 -25.77 5.75 -10.90
N GLN A 349 -25.78 5.02 -9.77
CA GLN A 349 -26.35 5.50 -8.52
C GLN A 349 -25.42 6.43 -7.77
N VAL A 350 -24.09 6.24 -7.89
CA VAL A 350 -23.07 7.07 -7.26
C VAL A 350 -22.12 7.58 -8.33
N VAL A 351 -21.86 8.88 -8.31
CA VAL A 351 -20.96 9.56 -9.25
C VAL A 351 -19.85 10.27 -8.48
N LEU A 352 -18.60 9.93 -8.77
CA LEU A 352 -17.41 10.61 -8.25
C LEU A 352 -16.75 11.37 -9.41
N HIS A 353 -16.86 12.69 -9.39
CA HIS A 353 -16.37 13.54 -10.48
C HIS A 353 -14.97 14.08 -10.17
N ALA A 354 -13.94 13.36 -10.67
CA ALA A 354 -12.53 13.73 -10.52
C ALA A 354 -11.88 14.24 -11.81
N ALA A 355 -12.64 14.37 -12.89
CA ALA A 355 -12.18 14.98 -14.14
C ALA A 355 -12.05 16.49 -13.97
N ALA A 356 -10.83 17.02 -14.14
CA ALA A 356 -10.57 18.47 -14.14
C ALA A 356 -9.18 18.78 -14.70
N HIS A 357 -9.01 19.94 -15.28
CA HIS A 357 -7.70 20.55 -15.53
C HIS A 357 -7.18 21.20 -14.25
N LYS A 358 -5.98 20.81 -13.79
CA LYS A 358 -5.46 21.17 -12.47
C LYS A 358 -4.18 22.03 -12.49
N HIS A 359 -3.50 22.13 -13.64
CA HIS A 359 -2.22 22.84 -13.74
C HIS A 359 -2.44 24.33 -13.86
N VAL A 360 -2.12 25.07 -12.79
CA VAL A 360 -2.31 26.52 -12.73
C VAL A 360 -1.66 27.25 -13.90
N PRO A 361 -0.36 27.05 -14.24
CA PRO A 361 0.24 27.79 -15.35
C PRO A 361 -0.44 27.56 -16.69
N LEU A 362 -0.85 26.30 -16.98
CA LEU A 362 -1.52 25.99 -18.23
C LEU A 362 -2.92 26.62 -18.31
N MET A 363 -3.63 26.73 -17.18
CA MET A 363 -4.97 27.33 -17.17
C MET A 363 -4.90 28.87 -17.21
N GLU A 364 -3.84 29.48 -16.70
CA GLU A 364 -3.58 30.90 -16.93
C GLU A 364 -3.39 31.23 -18.43
N GLU A 365 -2.76 30.33 -19.17
CA GLU A 365 -2.56 30.44 -20.62
C GLU A 365 -3.79 30.03 -21.44
N ASN A 366 -4.75 29.30 -20.84
CA ASN A 366 -5.93 28.74 -21.53
C ASN A 366 -7.20 28.87 -20.67
N PRO A 367 -7.65 30.11 -20.39
CA PRO A 367 -8.81 30.35 -19.52
C PRO A 367 -10.11 29.77 -20.10
N GLY A 368 -10.26 29.79 -21.42
CA GLY A 368 -11.38 29.17 -22.10
C GLY A 368 -11.48 27.65 -21.84
N GLU A 369 -10.36 26.92 -21.90
CA GLU A 369 -10.35 25.48 -21.59
C GLU A 369 -10.61 25.20 -20.11
N ALA A 370 -10.15 26.06 -19.19
CA ALA A 370 -10.50 25.95 -17.78
C ALA A 370 -12.01 26.07 -17.55
N ALA A 371 -12.67 27.05 -18.20
CA ALA A 371 -14.12 27.23 -18.14
C ALA A 371 -14.85 26.04 -18.76
N LYS A 372 -14.49 25.66 -19.97
CA LYS A 372 -15.11 24.56 -20.71
C LYS A 372 -15.05 23.25 -19.92
N ASN A 373 -13.87 22.81 -19.50
CA ASN A 373 -13.70 21.51 -18.84
C ASN A 373 -14.17 21.54 -17.38
N ASN A 374 -13.69 22.51 -16.58
CA ASN A 374 -13.93 22.48 -15.15
C ASN A 374 -15.34 22.97 -14.77
N VAL A 375 -15.94 23.90 -15.52
CA VAL A 375 -17.27 24.41 -15.24
C VAL A 375 -18.33 23.66 -16.05
N PHE A 376 -18.26 23.71 -17.39
CA PHE A 376 -19.29 23.12 -18.21
C PHE A 376 -19.22 21.60 -18.26
N GLY A 377 -18.04 21.00 -18.25
CA GLY A 377 -17.87 19.54 -18.12
C GLY A 377 -18.44 19.03 -16.78
N THR A 378 -18.17 19.72 -15.67
CA THR A 378 -18.79 19.41 -14.37
C THR A 378 -20.31 19.53 -14.44
N ARG A 379 -20.84 20.64 -15.02
CA ARG A 379 -22.28 20.85 -15.17
C ARG A 379 -22.95 19.76 -15.99
N ALA A 380 -22.33 19.33 -17.09
CA ALA A 380 -22.86 18.28 -17.97
C ALA A 380 -23.01 16.95 -17.22
N VAL A 381 -21.97 16.52 -16.51
CA VAL A 381 -21.99 15.27 -15.75
C VAL A 381 -22.98 15.36 -14.58
N ALA A 382 -23.01 16.48 -13.86
CA ALA A 382 -23.89 16.69 -12.71
C ALA A 382 -25.38 16.74 -13.11
N ARG A 383 -25.73 17.44 -14.20
CA ARG A 383 -27.10 17.45 -14.74
C ARG A 383 -27.54 16.05 -15.17
N ALA A 384 -26.68 15.32 -15.88
CA ALA A 384 -26.99 13.96 -16.29
C ALA A 384 -27.24 13.05 -15.07
N ALA A 385 -26.48 13.23 -13.98
CA ALA A 385 -26.70 12.53 -12.72
C ALA A 385 -28.07 12.86 -12.08
N GLY A 386 -28.41 14.14 -12.01
CA GLY A 386 -29.71 14.60 -11.50
C GLY A 386 -30.89 14.08 -12.35
N MET A 387 -30.82 14.24 -13.68
CA MET A 387 -31.86 13.79 -14.62
C MET A 387 -32.10 12.28 -14.60
N THR A 388 -31.08 11.48 -14.30
CA THR A 388 -31.18 10.02 -14.25
C THR A 388 -31.39 9.46 -12.84
N GLY A 389 -31.50 10.33 -11.82
CA GLY A 389 -31.81 9.94 -10.45
C GLY A 389 -30.64 9.26 -9.74
N SER A 390 -29.40 9.67 -10.01
CA SER A 390 -28.27 9.28 -9.18
C SER A 390 -28.52 9.68 -7.72
N THR A 391 -28.17 8.83 -6.76
CA THR A 391 -28.39 9.15 -5.33
C THR A 391 -27.34 10.10 -4.78
N HIS A 392 -26.09 10.00 -5.27
CA HIS A 392 -24.97 10.83 -4.81
C HIS A 392 -24.14 11.31 -6.00
N PHE A 393 -23.78 12.59 -5.94
CA PHE A 393 -22.82 13.20 -6.84
C PHE A 393 -21.74 13.91 -6.01
N VAL A 394 -20.48 13.50 -6.15
CA VAL A 394 -19.37 14.04 -5.37
C VAL A 394 -18.36 14.67 -6.30
N MET A 395 -18.18 15.98 -6.23
CA MET A 395 -17.19 16.70 -6.99
C MET A 395 -15.88 16.81 -6.21
N ILE A 396 -14.77 16.39 -6.81
CA ILE A 396 -13.44 16.65 -6.30
C ILE A 396 -13.10 18.13 -6.53
N SER A 397 -12.87 18.87 -5.46
CA SER A 397 -12.44 20.28 -5.47
C SER A 397 -11.02 20.44 -4.89
N THR A 398 -10.63 21.66 -4.60
CA THR A 398 -9.26 22.01 -4.23
C THR A 398 -9.24 23.19 -3.24
N ASP A 399 -8.17 23.29 -2.43
CA ASP A 399 -7.80 24.46 -1.63
C ASP A 399 -7.71 25.74 -2.45
N LYS A 400 -7.34 25.65 -3.73
CA LYS A 400 -7.20 26.79 -4.66
C LYS A 400 -8.53 27.43 -5.08
N ALA A 401 -9.66 26.77 -4.78
CA ALA A 401 -11.00 27.36 -4.92
C ALA A 401 -11.36 28.37 -3.81
N VAL A 402 -10.54 28.44 -2.74
CA VAL A 402 -10.67 29.40 -1.64
C VAL A 402 -9.93 30.69 -2.00
N ASN A 403 -10.57 31.85 -1.95
CA ASN A 403 -9.96 33.14 -2.35
C ASN A 403 -9.10 33.01 -3.62
N PRO A 404 -9.67 32.53 -4.74
CA PRO A 404 -8.87 32.10 -5.88
C PRO A 404 -8.09 33.27 -6.50
N THR A 405 -6.79 33.06 -6.69
CA THR A 405 -5.87 33.99 -7.37
C THR A 405 -5.51 33.51 -8.76
N SER A 406 -6.05 32.38 -9.18
CA SER A 406 -5.77 31.73 -10.46
C SER A 406 -7.05 31.38 -11.21
N VAL A 407 -6.94 31.32 -12.53
CA VAL A 407 -8.01 30.87 -13.45
C VAL A 407 -8.50 29.47 -13.06
N MET A 408 -7.57 28.56 -12.79
CA MET A 408 -7.89 27.20 -12.34
C MET A 408 -8.71 27.24 -11.05
N GLY A 409 -8.30 28.04 -10.06
CA GLY A 409 -9.02 28.20 -8.80
C GLY A 409 -10.42 28.77 -9.01
N CYS A 410 -10.56 29.82 -9.82
CA CYS A 410 -11.86 30.42 -10.19
C CYS A 410 -12.78 29.40 -10.90
N SER A 411 -12.25 28.64 -11.86
CA SER A 411 -13.04 27.63 -12.56
C SER A 411 -13.56 26.53 -11.61
N LYS A 412 -12.76 26.11 -10.62
CA LYS A 412 -13.19 25.13 -9.60
C LYS A 412 -14.21 25.73 -8.64
N ARG A 413 -14.02 26.98 -8.23
CA ARG A 413 -14.98 27.68 -7.36
C ARG A 413 -16.33 27.87 -8.06
N LEU A 414 -16.33 28.28 -9.34
CA LEU A 414 -17.55 28.41 -10.12
C LEU A 414 -18.24 27.04 -10.29
N ALA A 415 -17.47 25.97 -10.47
CA ALA A 415 -18.02 24.62 -10.49
C ALA A 415 -18.70 24.23 -9.16
N GLU A 416 -18.15 24.63 -8.00
CA GLU A 416 -18.82 24.43 -6.70
C GLU A 416 -20.17 25.14 -6.64
N LEU A 417 -20.24 26.39 -7.14
CA LEU A 417 -21.50 27.14 -7.20
C LEU A 417 -22.54 26.46 -8.11
N VAL A 418 -22.10 25.91 -9.26
CA VAL A 418 -22.96 25.13 -10.15
C VAL A 418 -23.51 23.87 -9.45
N ILE A 419 -22.67 23.16 -8.68
CA ILE A 419 -23.08 21.97 -7.93
C ILE A 419 -24.11 22.32 -6.85
N GLN A 420 -23.92 23.44 -6.15
CA GLN A 420 -24.89 23.91 -5.16
C GLN A 420 -26.24 24.26 -5.78
N GLU A 421 -26.27 24.87 -6.96
CA GLU A 421 -27.51 25.17 -7.68
C GLU A 421 -28.23 23.90 -8.12
N LEU A 422 -27.49 22.94 -8.70
CA LEU A 422 -28.03 21.67 -9.13
C LEU A 422 -28.59 20.82 -7.96
N ASN A 423 -28.08 20.99 -6.75
CA ASN A 423 -28.65 20.36 -5.56
C ASN A 423 -30.07 20.86 -5.25
N HIS A 424 -30.43 22.10 -5.63
CA HIS A 424 -31.79 22.62 -5.52
C HIS A 424 -32.64 22.16 -6.72
N GLU A 425 -32.08 22.14 -7.92
CA GLU A 425 -32.80 21.70 -9.13
C GLU A 425 -33.20 20.21 -9.03
N PHE A 426 -32.34 19.37 -8.44
CA PHE A 426 -32.53 17.91 -8.34
C PHE A 426 -32.48 17.41 -6.88
N PRO A 427 -33.50 17.60 -6.07
CA PRO A 427 -33.48 17.31 -4.63
C PRO A 427 -33.39 15.80 -4.28
N SER A 428 -33.58 14.91 -5.25
CA SER A 428 -33.37 13.46 -5.10
C SER A 428 -31.91 13.01 -5.20
N THR A 429 -31.02 13.89 -5.66
CA THR A 429 -29.58 13.65 -5.79
C THR A 429 -28.83 14.51 -4.78
N ARG A 430 -28.01 13.89 -3.95
CA ARG A 430 -27.15 14.60 -3.00
C ARG A 430 -25.89 15.06 -3.70
N PHE A 431 -25.81 16.36 -3.97
CA PHE A 431 -24.63 16.96 -4.60
C PHE A 431 -23.73 17.53 -3.53
N VAL A 432 -22.47 17.09 -3.50
CA VAL A 432 -21.46 17.58 -2.56
C VAL A 432 -20.14 17.87 -3.26
N SER A 433 -19.35 18.78 -2.70
CA SER A 433 -17.99 19.07 -3.14
C SER A 433 -17.00 18.72 -2.03
N VAL A 434 -15.79 18.26 -2.38
CA VAL A 434 -14.75 17.92 -1.40
C VAL A 434 -13.47 18.66 -1.75
N ARG A 435 -13.06 19.58 -0.87
CA ARG A 435 -11.83 20.37 -0.99
C ARG A 435 -10.68 19.68 -0.26
N PHE A 436 -9.55 19.61 -0.90
CA PHE A 436 -8.27 19.23 -0.28
C PHE A 436 -7.09 19.86 -1.01
N GLY A 437 -5.93 19.91 -0.37
CA GLY A 437 -4.71 20.48 -0.92
C GLY A 437 -3.96 19.52 -1.86
N ASN A 438 -2.64 19.62 -1.88
CA ASN A 438 -1.84 18.81 -2.80
C ASN A 438 -1.80 17.34 -2.36
N VAL A 439 -1.75 16.45 -3.34
CA VAL A 439 -1.53 15.02 -3.10
C VAL A 439 -0.16 14.61 -3.62
N LEU A 440 0.56 13.85 -2.79
CA LEU A 440 1.92 13.41 -3.07
C LEU A 440 1.96 12.41 -4.23
N GLY A 441 2.99 12.54 -5.07
CA GLY A 441 3.21 11.60 -6.17
C GLY A 441 2.20 11.67 -7.31
N SER A 442 1.28 12.67 -7.33
CA SER A 442 0.36 12.84 -8.45
C SER A 442 1.12 13.26 -9.71
N ARG A 443 0.62 12.86 -10.88
CA ARG A 443 1.25 13.18 -12.18
C ARG A 443 1.45 14.68 -12.33
N GLY A 444 2.66 15.10 -12.74
CA GLY A 444 3.05 16.50 -12.92
C GLY A 444 3.13 17.31 -11.62
N SER A 445 3.13 16.68 -10.43
CA SER A 445 3.35 17.35 -9.16
C SER A 445 4.83 17.54 -8.84
N VAL A 446 5.12 18.30 -7.78
CA VAL A 446 6.47 18.71 -7.37
C VAL A 446 7.41 17.54 -7.10
N VAL A 447 6.94 16.46 -6.48
CA VAL A 447 7.78 15.30 -6.09
C VAL A 447 8.35 14.55 -7.31
N PRO A 448 7.56 14.14 -8.33
CA PRO A 448 8.10 13.59 -9.56
C PRO A 448 9.08 14.51 -10.28
N ILE A 449 8.80 15.83 -10.33
CA ILE A 449 9.67 16.80 -10.96
C ILE A 449 11.01 16.87 -10.23
N PHE A 450 11.02 16.94 -8.90
CA PHE A 450 12.25 16.95 -8.12
C PHE A 450 13.06 15.67 -8.30
N LYS A 451 12.40 14.49 -8.27
CA LYS A 451 13.07 13.20 -8.53
C LYS A 451 13.74 13.18 -9.93
N GLU A 452 13.04 13.70 -10.94
CA GLU A 452 13.60 13.80 -12.29
C GLU A 452 14.79 14.78 -12.36
N GLN A 453 14.69 15.94 -11.71
CA GLN A 453 15.78 16.92 -11.65
C GLN A 453 17.01 16.36 -10.90
N ILE A 454 16.80 15.67 -9.78
CA ILE A 454 17.87 15.01 -9.02
C ILE A 454 18.54 13.95 -9.88
N ALA A 455 17.77 13.11 -10.56
CA ALA A 455 18.32 12.06 -11.45
C ALA A 455 19.15 12.61 -12.62
N LYS A 456 18.85 13.86 -13.05
CA LYS A 456 19.61 14.59 -14.09
C LYS A 456 20.84 15.34 -13.54
N GLY A 457 21.11 15.29 -12.23
CA GLY A 457 22.21 16.04 -11.60
C GLY A 457 21.86 17.48 -11.21
N GLY A 458 20.58 17.82 -11.17
CA GLY A 458 20.08 19.13 -10.74
C GLY A 458 20.15 20.24 -11.81
N PRO A 459 19.93 21.52 -11.46
CA PRO A 459 19.47 21.94 -10.13
C PRO A 459 18.02 21.58 -9.86
N VAL A 460 17.65 21.43 -8.56
CA VAL A 460 16.25 21.35 -8.15
C VAL A 460 15.67 22.76 -8.11
N THR A 461 14.54 22.98 -8.79
CA THR A 461 13.94 24.30 -8.94
C THR A 461 12.75 24.48 -8.01
N VAL A 462 12.79 25.50 -7.15
CA VAL A 462 11.72 25.90 -6.21
C VAL A 462 11.27 27.32 -6.57
N THR A 463 9.97 27.57 -6.56
CA THR A 463 9.45 28.89 -6.98
C THR A 463 9.77 29.99 -5.97
N HIS A 464 9.69 29.70 -4.66
CA HIS A 464 10.02 30.69 -3.62
C HIS A 464 10.52 29.98 -2.34
N PRO A 465 11.51 30.54 -1.59
CA PRO A 465 12.01 29.91 -0.36
C PRO A 465 10.95 29.71 0.73
N ASP A 466 9.97 30.60 0.81
CA ASP A 466 8.89 30.52 1.81
C ASP A 466 7.61 29.86 1.27
N MET A 467 7.66 29.25 0.10
CA MET A 467 6.52 28.53 -0.47
C MET A 467 6.13 27.36 0.42
N MET A 468 4.89 27.35 0.88
CA MET A 468 4.33 26.29 1.71
C MET A 468 3.13 25.63 1.03
N ARG A 469 2.99 24.31 1.21
CA ARG A 469 1.83 23.57 0.71
C ARG A 469 1.41 22.51 1.71
N TYR A 470 0.12 22.26 1.74
CA TYR A 470 -0.43 21.10 2.41
C TYR A 470 -0.25 19.86 1.53
N PHE A 471 0.09 18.73 2.16
CA PHE A 471 0.22 17.48 1.45
C PHE A 471 -0.53 16.35 2.13
N MET A 472 -1.09 15.48 1.32
CA MET A 472 -1.77 14.26 1.74
C MET A 472 -1.36 13.12 0.79
N THR A 473 -1.46 11.87 1.23
CA THR A 473 -1.27 10.74 0.31
C THR A 473 -2.51 10.56 -0.58
N ILE A 474 -2.33 10.03 -1.79
CA ILE A 474 -3.46 9.75 -2.69
C ILE A 474 -4.44 8.75 -2.06
N PRO A 475 -3.99 7.64 -1.42
CA PRO A 475 -4.90 6.74 -0.72
C PRO A 475 -5.67 7.40 0.44
N GLU A 476 -5.02 8.26 1.24
CA GLU A 476 -5.68 8.99 2.33
C GLU A 476 -6.75 9.95 1.78
N ALA A 477 -6.42 10.76 0.78
CA ALA A 477 -7.37 11.67 0.14
C ALA A 477 -8.59 10.93 -0.41
N SER A 478 -8.36 9.82 -1.12
CA SER A 478 -9.44 9.01 -1.69
C SER A 478 -10.34 8.39 -0.63
N ARG A 479 -9.78 7.92 0.49
CA ARG A 479 -10.56 7.41 1.64
C ARG A 479 -11.45 8.51 2.23
N LEU A 480 -10.88 9.69 2.50
CA LEU A 480 -11.65 10.81 3.07
C LEU A 480 -12.70 11.35 2.10
N VAL A 481 -12.48 11.30 0.79
CA VAL A 481 -13.50 11.61 -0.22
C VAL A 481 -14.67 10.63 -0.14
N LEU A 482 -14.40 9.32 0.02
CA LEU A 482 -15.45 8.32 0.18
C LEU A 482 -16.23 8.52 1.49
N GLU A 483 -15.55 8.85 2.60
CA GLU A 483 -16.20 9.22 3.86
C GLU A 483 -17.12 10.45 3.70
N ALA A 484 -16.61 11.52 3.07
CA ALA A 484 -17.40 12.72 2.79
C ALA A 484 -18.61 12.40 1.90
N ALA A 485 -18.44 11.51 0.90
CA ALA A 485 -19.53 11.04 0.04
C ALA A 485 -20.65 10.36 0.84
N GLY A 486 -20.29 9.53 1.82
CA GLY A 486 -21.26 8.82 2.66
C GLY A 486 -21.95 9.71 3.69
N MET A 487 -21.31 10.81 4.11
CA MET A 487 -21.85 11.76 5.08
C MET A 487 -22.74 12.85 4.47
N GLY A 488 -22.60 13.10 3.15
CA GLY A 488 -23.25 14.22 2.49
C GLY A 488 -24.77 14.08 2.47
N GLU A 489 -25.46 15.16 2.82
CA GLU A 489 -26.92 15.31 2.75
C GLU A 489 -27.36 16.12 1.54
N GLY A 490 -26.44 16.89 0.93
CA GLY A 490 -26.60 17.68 -0.28
C GLY A 490 -26.37 19.19 -0.07
N GLY A 491 -25.57 19.77 -0.95
CA GLY A 491 -25.19 21.19 -0.92
C GLY A 491 -23.98 21.54 -0.07
N GLU A 492 -23.36 20.54 0.60
CA GLU A 492 -22.18 20.78 1.42
C GLU A 492 -20.90 20.90 0.60
N VAL A 493 -19.97 21.68 1.13
CA VAL A 493 -18.57 21.66 0.74
C VAL A 493 -17.76 21.09 1.90
N PHE A 494 -17.30 19.85 1.74
CA PHE A 494 -16.43 19.20 2.69
C PHE A 494 -14.99 19.69 2.53
N ILE A 495 -14.29 19.82 3.64
CA ILE A 495 -12.88 20.24 3.71
C ILE A 495 -12.12 19.15 4.45
N LEU A 496 -11.11 18.57 3.80
CA LEU A 496 -10.28 17.54 4.41
C LEU A 496 -9.19 18.17 5.30
N ASP A 497 -8.93 17.54 6.44
CA ASP A 497 -7.83 17.91 7.33
C ASP A 497 -6.48 17.60 6.66
N MET A 498 -5.82 18.66 6.24
CA MET A 498 -4.53 18.56 5.56
C MET A 498 -3.34 18.47 6.52
N GLY A 499 -3.56 18.58 7.84
CA GLY A 499 -2.48 18.66 8.84
C GLY A 499 -1.64 19.92 8.68
N GLU A 500 -0.35 19.83 9.03
CA GLU A 500 0.56 20.97 8.95
C GLU A 500 1.09 21.19 7.53
N PRO A 501 1.23 22.47 7.10
CA PRO A 501 1.80 22.80 5.81
C PRO A 501 3.33 22.60 5.81
N ILE A 502 3.88 22.22 4.67
CA ILE A 502 5.30 21.89 4.50
C ILE A 502 5.96 22.89 3.54
N ARG A 503 7.14 23.38 3.92
CA ARG A 503 7.95 24.23 3.03
C ARG A 503 8.47 23.39 1.86
N ILE A 504 8.26 23.88 0.64
CA ILE A 504 8.68 23.17 -0.57
C ILE A 504 10.21 23.00 -0.64
N VAL A 505 10.96 23.98 -0.15
CA VAL A 505 12.43 23.89 -0.08
C VAL A 505 12.90 22.79 0.86
N ASP A 506 12.20 22.57 1.98
CA ASP A 506 12.59 21.52 2.93
C ASP A 506 12.27 20.13 2.34
N MET A 507 11.15 20.00 1.61
CA MET A 507 10.84 18.80 0.84
C MET A 507 11.90 18.52 -0.24
N ALA A 508 12.40 19.56 -0.94
CA ALA A 508 13.45 19.42 -1.92
C ALA A 508 14.74 18.89 -1.28
N ARG A 509 15.16 19.48 -0.15
CA ARG A 509 16.32 19.02 0.62
C ARG A 509 16.20 17.56 1.04
N GLU A 510 15.04 17.19 1.52
CA GLU A 510 14.81 15.83 1.99
C GLU A 510 14.82 14.80 0.84
N LEU A 511 14.25 15.13 -0.32
CA LEU A 511 14.31 14.29 -1.51
C LEU A 511 15.75 14.12 -2.05
N ILE A 512 16.57 15.18 -2.01
CA ILE A 512 17.99 15.10 -2.38
C ILE A 512 18.71 14.13 -1.43
N ARG A 513 18.50 14.28 -0.11
CA ARG A 513 19.06 13.38 0.89
C ARG A 513 18.59 11.92 0.70
N LEU A 514 17.30 11.70 0.46
CA LEU A 514 16.76 10.36 0.19
C LEU A 514 17.40 9.71 -1.05
N SER A 515 17.88 10.52 -1.98
CA SER A 515 18.62 10.04 -3.15
C SER A 515 20.12 9.78 -2.88
N GLY A 516 20.55 9.87 -1.60
CA GLY A 516 21.96 9.65 -1.22
C GLY A 516 22.89 10.82 -1.54
N LEU A 517 22.34 12.01 -1.83
CA LEU A 517 23.08 13.20 -2.23
C LEU A 517 22.93 14.31 -1.18
N GLU A 518 23.88 15.25 -1.12
CA GLU A 518 23.87 16.36 -0.17
C GLU A 518 23.33 17.64 -0.82
N PRO A 519 22.27 18.27 -0.23
CA PRO A 519 21.73 19.53 -0.73
C PRO A 519 22.79 20.65 -0.78
N ASP A 520 22.76 21.44 -1.83
CA ASP A 520 23.65 22.58 -2.11
C ASP A 520 25.14 22.21 -2.32
N VAL A 521 25.52 20.93 -2.10
CA VAL A 521 26.86 20.39 -2.40
C VAL A 521 26.81 19.60 -3.71
N ASP A 522 26.07 18.49 -3.74
CA ASP A 522 25.93 17.63 -4.93
C ASP A 522 24.83 18.15 -5.87
N ILE A 523 23.72 18.59 -5.29
CA ILE A 523 22.56 19.12 -6.03
C ILE A 523 22.20 20.51 -5.51
N LYS A 524 22.34 21.52 -6.37
CA LYS A 524 21.94 22.90 -6.06
C LYS A 524 20.42 23.06 -6.05
N ILE A 525 19.92 23.89 -5.14
CA ILE A 525 18.51 24.34 -5.12
C ILE A 525 18.48 25.76 -5.69
N SER A 526 17.68 25.96 -6.75
CA SER A 526 17.54 27.26 -7.43
C SER A 526 16.14 27.81 -7.25
N PHE A 527 16.03 29.11 -6.99
CA PHE A 527 14.74 29.79 -6.88
C PHE A 527 14.39 30.50 -8.18
N THR A 528 13.19 30.19 -8.73
CA THR A 528 12.77 30.67 -10.05
C THR A 528 11.83 31.88 -10.02
N GLY A 529 11.36 32.29 -8.85
CA GLY A 529 10.28 33.24 -8.68
C GLY A 529 8.87 32.61 -8.72
N THR A 530 7.90 33.29 -8.11
CA THR A 530 6.49 32.86 -8.13
C THR A 530 5.91 32.99 -9.53
N ARG A 531 5.02 32.09 -9.91
CA ARG A 531 4.31 32.11 -11.19
C ARG A 531 3.01 32.91 -11.08
N PRO A 532 2.47 33.43 -12.19
CA PRO A 532 1.13 34.04 -12.20
C PRO A 532 0.09 33.10 -11.57
N GLY A 533 -0.78 33.65 -10.75
CA GLY A 533 -1.84 32.88 -10.07
C GLY A 533 -1.38 32.00 -8.89
N GLU A 534 -0.07 31.93 -8.59
CA GLU A 534 0.47 31.08 -7.54
C GLU A 534 0.54 31.82 -6.18
N LYS A 535 -0.08 31.26 -5.13
CA LYS A 535 -0.02 31.76 -3.76
C LYS A 535 1.23 31.24 -3.03
N LEU A 536 1.81 32.04 -2.12
CA LEU A 536 2.84 31.55 -1.20
C LEU A 536 2.28 30.56 -0.19
N PHE A 537 1.06 30.79 0.30
CA PHE A 537 0.32 29.95 1.25
C PHE A 537 -1.05 29.66 0.67
N GLU A 538 -1.50 28.41 0.73
CA GLU A 538 -2.85 28.02 0.35
C GLU A 538 -3.77 28.00 1.58
N GLU A 539 -5.01 28.42 1.40
CA GLU A 539 -6.04 28.48 2.43
C GLU A 539 -7.01 27.31 2.26
N LEU A 540 -7.44 26.71 3.35
CA LEU A 540 -8.38 25.58 3.31
C LEU A 540 -9.84 26.04 3.44
N ALA A 541 -10.08 27.18 4.10
CA ALA A 541 -11.39 27.78 4.31
C ALA A 541 -11.32 29.30 4.16
N LEU A 542 -12.43 29.95 3.77
CA LEU A 542 -12.55 31.41 3.73
C LEU A 542 -12.56 31.99 5.16
N GLU A 543 -12.04 33.23 5.34
CA GLU A 543 -12.30 34.02 6.54
C GLU A 543 -13.82 34.24 6.70
N GLY A 544 -14.42 33.66 7.75
CA GLY A 544 -15.86 33.67 7.97
C GLY A 544 -16.60 32.40 7.54
N GLU A 545 -15.99 31.47 6.80
CA GLU A 545 -16.46 30.08 6.69
C GLU A 545 -16.29 29.42 8.05
N SER A 546 -17.36 29.26 8.82
CA SER A 546 -17.32 28.42 10.01
C SER A 546 -17.21 26.97 9.59
N ALA A 547 -15.98 26.45 9.51
CA ALA A 547 -15.76 25.02 9.31
C ALA A 547 -16.28 24.28 10.54
N ARG A 548 -17.42 23.57 10.41
CA ARG A 548 -17.99 22.75 11.47
C ARG A 548 -17.39 21.36 11.43
N LYS A 549 -17.07 20.82 12.60
CA LYS A 549 -16.61 19.42 12.72
C LYS A 549 -17.74 18.46 12.34
N THR A 550 -17.41 17.44 11.58
CA THR A 550 -18.30 16.29 11.35
C THR A 550 -18.06 15.22 12.44
N HIS A 551 -18.76 14.12 12.37
CA HIS A 551 -18.44 12.96 13.22
C HIS A 551 -17.09 12.32 12.86
N HIS A 552 -16.57 12.53 11.66
CA HIS A 552 -15.24 12.11 11.27
C HIS A 552 -14.19 13.17 11.60
N LYS A 553 -13.16 12.80 12.38
CA LYS A 553 -12.16 13.74 12.93
C LYS A 553 -11.38 14.52 11.87
N LYS A 554 -11.23 13.98 10.66
CA LYS A 554 -10.45 14.58 9.55
C LYS A 554 -11.30 15.17 8.43
N VAL A 555 -12.62 15.34 8.64
CA VAL A 555 -13.52 15.93 7.64
C VAL A 555 -14.34 17.04 8.30
N TYR A 556 -14.30 18.22 7.70
CA TYR A 556 -15.05 19.40 8.14
C TYR A 556 -16.09 19.77 7.09
N VAL A 557 -17.15 20.46 7.47
CA VAL A 557 -18.15 21.06 6.56
C VAL A 557 -17.95 22.57 6.54
N GLY A 558 -17.68 23.13 5.36
CA GLY A 558 -17.64 24.55 5.13
C GLY A 558 -19.01 25.11 4.75
N THR A 559 -19.37 26.26 5.29
CA THR A 559 -20.54 27.02 4.83
C THR A 559 -20.09 27.97 3.75
N VAL A 560 -20.43 27.69 2.51
CA VAL A 560 -19.96 28.45 1.35
C VAL A 560 -21.08 29.37 0.86
N GLY A 561 -20.71 30.61 0.50
CA GLY A 561 -21.65 31.60 -0.07
C GLY A 561 -22.28 31.07 -1.38
N ARG A 562 -23.54 31.39 -1.59
CA ARG A 562 -24.30 31.04 -2.79
C ARG A 562 -24.47 32.26 -3.67
N LEU A 563 -24.58 32.04 -4.98
CA LEU A 563 -25.05 33.04 -5.91
C LEU A 563 -26.57 32.90 -6.08
N GLU A 564 -27.23 34.04 -6.35
CA GLU A 564 -28.61 34.01 -6.79
C GLU A 564 -28.72 33.19 -8.10
N PRO A 565 -29.72 32.31 -8.23
CA PRO A 565 -29.85 31.40 -9.39
C PRO A 565 -29.85 32.14 -10.74
N GLU A 566 -30.52 33.29 -10.80
CA GLU A 566 -30.59 34.10 -12.02
C GLU A 566 -29.21 34.67 -12.40
N VAL A 567 -28.44 35.13 -11.43
CA VAL A 567 -27.08 35.68 -11.65
C VAL A 567 -26.17 34.57 -12.19
N LEU A 568 -26.20 33.37 -11.58
CA LEU A 568 -25.42 32.24 -12.02
C LEU A 568 -25.82 31.79 -13.43
N HIS A 569 -27.12 31.68 -13.70
CA HIS A 569 -27.63 31.24 -15.01
C HIS A 569 -27.24 32.22 -16.13
N ASN A 570 -27.45 33.51 -15.93
CA ASN A 570 -27.06 34.55 -16.88
C ASN A 570 -25.54 34.61 -17.08
N GLY A 571 -24.78 34.46 -15.99
CA GLY A 571 -23.33 34.43 -16.02
C GLY A 571 -22.81 33.23 -16.83
N LEU A 572 -23.36 32.03 -16.62
CA LEU A 572 -23.00 30.83 -17.37
C LEU A 572 -23.37 30.95 -18.86
N HIS A 573 -24.51 31.61 -19.19
CA HIS A 573 -24.88 31.88 -20.59
C HIS A 573 -23.86 32.80 -21.26
N ARG A 574 -23.49 33.91 -20.64
CA ARG A 574 -22.46 34.83 -21.14
C ARG A 574 -21.09 34.14 -21.24
N LEU A 575 -20.75 33.30 -20.28
CA LEU A 575 -19.49 32.52 -20.28
C LEU A 575 -19.48 31.53 -21.48
N ARG A 576 -20.59 30.87 -21.77
CA ARG A 576 -20.72 29.99 -22.95
C ARG A 576 -20.58 30.80 -24.27
N GLN A 577 -21.13 32.02 -24.32
CA GLN A 577 -20.97 32.90 -25.49
C GLN A 577 -19.49 33.29 -25.66
N ALA A 578 -18.81 33.74 -24.60
CA ALA A 578 -17.39 34.09 -24.63
C ALA A 578 -16.51 32.92 -25.12
N LEU A 579 -16.84 31.67 -24.69
CA LEU A 579 -16.16 30.48 -25.18
C LEU A 579 -16.37 30.23 -26.70
N ASN A 580 -17.57 30.48 -27.20
CA ASN A 580 -17.87 30.30 -28.64
C ASN A 580 -17.18 31.37 -29.50
N GLU A 581 -16.93 32.55 -28.93
CA GLU A 581 -16.23 33.68 -29.53
C GLU A 581 -14.71 33.61 -29.37
N GLU A 582 -14.21 32.62 -28.62
CA GLU A 582 -12.79 32.46 -28.24
C GLU A 582 -12.23 33.71 -27.55
N ASP A 583 -13.08 34.44 -26.78
CA ASP A 583 -12.71 35.66 -26.06
C ASP A 583 -12.26 35.34 -24.64
N ASP A 584 -10.96 35.06 -24.47
CA ASP A 584 -10.33 34.79 -23.16
C ASP A 584 -10.43 36.00 -22.22
N GLY A 585 -10.44 37.25 -22.72
CA GLY A 585 -10.61 38.45 -21.93
C GLY A 585 -12.00 38.53 -21.27
N ALA A 586 -13.04 38.21 -22.04
CA ALA A 586 -14.41 38.11 -21.52
C ALA A 586 -14.52 36.95 -20.51
N VAL A 587 -13.86 35.80 -20.72
CA VAL A 587 -13.82 34.69 -19.76
C VAL A 587 -13.22 35.11 -18.42
N LEU A 588 -12.07 35.80 -18.42
CA LEU A 588 -11.41 36.30 -17.22
C LEU A 588 -12.29 37.32 -16.46
N SER A 589 -12.93 38.22 -17.20
CA SER A 589 -13.85 39.20 -16.61
C SER A 589 -15.06 38.55 -15.93
N LEU A 590 -15.64 37.52 -16.59
CA LEU A 590 -16.75 36.75 -16.04
C LEU A 590 -16.36 35.92 -14.83
N PHE A 591 -15.16 35.34 -14.80
CA PHE A 591 -14.66 34.68 -13.60
C PHE A 591 -14.58 35.64 -12.41
N SER A 592 -14.08 36.86 -12.63
CA SER A 592 -14.01 37.89 -11.59
C SER A 592 -15.38 38.41 -11.14
N GLU A 593 -16.38 38.44 -12.04
CA GLU A 593 -17.75 38.84 -11.74
C GLU A 593 -18.51 37.74 -10.96
N LEU A 594 -18.39 36.46 -11.37
CA LEU A 594 -19.15 35.37 -10.80
C LEU A 594 -18.53 34.77 -9.54
N VAL A 595 -17.24 34.94 -9.36
CA VAL A 595 -16.51 34.49 -8.18
C VAL A 595 -16.07 35.71 -7.41
N VAL A 596 -16.92 36.18 -6.50
CA VAL A 596 -16.74 37.45 -5.76
C VAL A 596 -15.43 37.49 -4.97
N GLU A 597 -14.99 36.33 -4.49
CA GLU A 597 -13.75 36.16 -3.73
C GLU A 597 -12.50 36.13 -4.63
N ALA A 598 -12.65 36.15 -5.97
CA ALA A 598 -11.54 36.10 -6.91
C ALA A 598 -10.62 37.32 -6.82
N ARG A 599 -9.33 37.07 -6.84
CA ARG A 599 -8.27 38.08 -6.90
C ARG A 599 -7.35 37.79 -8.09
N LEU A 600 -7.94 37.71 -9.30
CA LEU A 600 -7.17 37.54 -10.51
C LEU A 600 -6.32 38.77 -10.75
N THR A 601 -5.02 38.59 -10.95
CA THR A 601 -4.14 39.68 -11.43
C THR A 601 -4.46 39.91 -12.89
N ALA A 602 -5.13 41.03 -13.18
CA ALA A 602 -5.49 41.46 -14.54
C ALA A 602 -4.24 41.97 -15.28
N GLU A 603 -3.28 41.15 -15.58
CA GLU A 603 -2.38 41.36 -16.69
C GLU A 603 -2.69 40.25 -17.71
N PRO A 604 -3.43 40.57 -18.81
CA PRO A 604 -3.41 39.70 -19.96
C PRO A 604 -1.94 39.60 -20.37
N LEU A 605 -1.45 38.38 -20.60
CA LEU A 605 -0.18 38.16 -21.30
C LEU A 605 -0.32 38.76 -22.70
N VAL A 606 -0.18 40.10 -22.79
CA VAL A 606 -0.15 40.84 -24.04
C VAL A 606 1.07 40.38 -24.81
N GLY A 607 0.83 39.67 -25.88
CA GLY A 607 1.78 39.50 -26.96
C GLY A 607 2.76 38.35 -26.80
N SER A 608 2.28 37.13 -26.87
CA SER A 608 3.08 36.11 -27.56
C SER A 608 3.06 36.44 -29.06
N THR A 609 3.90 37.41 -29.46
CA THR A 609 4.41 37.37 -30.83
C THR A 609 4.88 35.96 -31.06
N SER A 610 4.17 35.28 -31.94
CA SER A 610 4.55 33.97 -32.49
C SER A 610 6.03 33.99 -32.85
N ARG A 611 6.89 33.57 -31.94
CA ARG A 611 8.20 33.03 -32.29
C ARG A 611 7.91 31.74 -33.04
N ARG A 612 7.71 31.91 -34.39
CA ARG A 612 7.85 30.80 -35.31
C ARG A 612 9.16 30.12 -34.95
N LEU A 613 9.06 28.88 -34.54
CA LEU A 613 10.21 27.95 -34.48
C LEU A 613 10.84 28.03 -35.87
N ALA A 614 11.96 28.73 -35.98
CA ALA A 614 12.80 28.69 -37.16
C ALA A 614 13.33 27.25 -37.22
N ILE A 615 12.75 26.47 -38.13
CA ILE A 615 13.32 25.18 -38.50
C ILE A 615 14.68 25.53 -39.12
N VAL A 616 15.77 25.24 -38.39
CA VAL A 616 17.14 25.32 -38.91
C VAL A 616 17.23 24.20 -39.96
N PRO A 617 17.46 24.54 -41.27
CA PRO A 617 17.67 23.52 -42.27
C PRO A 617 18.94 22.77 -41.95
N GLY A 618 18.87 21.45 -41.87
CA GLY A 618 20.03 20.59 -41.66
C GLY A 618 21.08 20.86 -42.71
N GLY A 619 22.27 21.28 -42.23
CA GLY A 619 23.46 21.40 -43.06
C GLY A 619 23.81 20.04 -43.67
N ARG A 620 23.91 20.00 -45.01
CA ARG A 620 24.52 18.91 -45.76
C ARG A 620 25.96 18.77 -45.30
N ALA A 621 26.35 17.59 -44.87
CA ALA A 621 27.77 17.23 -44.78
C ALA A 621 28.36 17.27 -46.19
N GLU A 622 29.30 18.17 -46.43
CA GLU A 622 30.19 18.11 -47.60
C GLU A 622 31.21 16.99 -47.35
N GLU A 623 31.14 15.96 -48.18
CA GLU A 623 32.22 15.01 -48.38
C GLU A 623 33.39 15.79 -49.07
N SER A 624 34.48 16.02 -48.37
CA SER A 624 35.78 16.35 -48.97
C SER A 624 36.63 15.09 -48.99
N GLY A 625 36.71 14.46 -50.17
CA GLY A 625 37.76 13.52 -50.52
C GLY A 625 39.08 14.23 -50.69
N GLY A 626 40.17 13.56 -50.29
CA GLY A 626 41.55 13.90 -50.44
C GLY A 626 42.42 12.96 -49.64
#